data_f801e750c5260359eaf4ce2a3ad66ab2
#
_entry.id   f801e750c5260359eaf4ce2a3ad66ab2
#
_cell.length_a   1.000
_cell.length_b   1.000
_cell.length_c   1.000
_cell.angle_alpha   90.00
_cell.angle_beta   90.00
_cell.angle_gamma   90.00
#
_symmetry.space_group_name_H-M   'P 1'
#
loop_
_entity.id
_entity.type
_entity.pdbx_description
1 polymer ?
#
loop_
_entity_poly.entity_id
_entity_poly.type
_entity_poly.pdbx_seq_one_letter_code
_entity_poly.pdbx_strand_id
1 'polypeptide(L)'
;MSIDNEQKKKALDAALLQIEKQYGKGAVMKLGDPSVQMNIETIPTGSLSLDIALGLGGIPKGRIIEIYGPESSGKTTVTLHMIAEVQKRGGIAGFIDAEHALDPVYAKNIGVDIDNLYISQPDSGEQALEIAETMVRSGAIDIVVIDSVAALVPKAEIDGDMGDSHVGLHARLMSQALRKLTAVISKSNCAVVFINQLREKVGVMFGNPETTTGGRALKFYASVRMDVRRIESLKQSGEVIGNRTRIRIVKNKIAPPFKEAEFDIMFGKGISYAGDVLDLAAKVDIVNKSGAWYNYGGNKIGQGRENAKNYLLAHPEVLSEIDRKVREHYGLDPDGAFTAPEAPAAEAVAGEADDE
;
A
#
# COMPACT_ATOMS: atom_id res chain seq x y z
N MET A 1 -37.20 -14.32 36.02
CA MET A 1 -36.20 -14.88 36.94
C MET A 1 -34.83 -14.36 36.57
N SER A 2 -34.21 -13.54 37.39
CA SER A 2 -32.80 -13.10 37.17
C SER A 2 -31.90 -14.27 37.53
N ILE A 3 -31.24 -14.86 36.53
CA ILE A 3 -30.19 -15.86 36.78
C ILE A 3 -29.07 -15.14 37.53
N ASP A 4 -28.69 -15.71 38.66
CA ASP A 4 -27.59 -15.20 39.49
C ASP A 4 -26.31 -15.12 38.64
N ASN A 5 -25.49 -14.11 38.89
CA ASN A 5 -24.27 -13.84 38.08
C ASN A 5 -23.29 -15.01 38.13
N GLU A 6 -23.28 -15.77 39.22
CA GLU A 6 -22.46 -16.98 39.36
C GLU A 6 -22.95 -18.15 38.50
N GLN A 7 -24.27 -18.32 38.39
CA GLN A 7 -24.86 -19.33 37.49
C GLN A 7 -24.63 -18.99 36.01
N LYS A 8 -24.68 -17.69 35.63
CA LYS A 8 -24.36 -17.25 34.29
C LYS A 8 -22.90 -17.53 33.94
N LYS A 9 -21.98 -17.29 34.87
CA LYS A 9 -20.54 -17.54 34.67
C LYS A 9 -20.26 -19.03 34.47
N LYS A 10 -20.83 -19.90 35.31
CA LYS A 10 -20.70 -21.37 35.17
C LYS A 10 -21.27 -21.89 33.84
N ALA A 11 -22.42 -21.36 33.43
CA ALA A 11 -23.01 -21.74 32.14
C ALA A 11 -22.15 -21.29 30.95
N LEU A 12 -21.54 -20.08 31.01
CA LEU A 12 -20.63 -19.58 30.00
C LEU A 12 -19.35 -20.42 29.93
N ASP A 13 -18.74 -20.73 31.09
CA ASP A 13 -17.51 -21.54 31.15
C ASP A 13 -17.75 -22.94 30.56
N ALA A 14 -18.90 -23.57 30.84
CA ALA A 14 -19.27 -24.84 30.24
C ALA A 14 -19.45 -24.74 28.72
N ALA A 15 -20.07 -23.67 28.22
CA ALA A 15 -20.22 -23.42 26.79
C ALA A 15 -18.87 -23.18 26.10
N LEU A 16 -17.95 -22.42 26.72
CA LEU A 16 -16.60 -22.19 26.21
C LEU A 16 -15.80 -23.49 26.11
N LEU A 17 -15.86 -24.36 27.11
CA LEU A 17 -15.23 -25.69 27.08
C LEU A 17 -15.80 -26.56 25.94
N GLN A 18 -17.10 -26.51 25.71
CA GLN A 18 -17.73 -27.24 24.60
C GLN A 18 -17.27 -26.71 23.25
N ILE A 19 -17.18 -25.39 23.09
CA ILE A 19 -16.69 -24.72 21.85
C ILE A 19 -15.23 -25.09 21.61
N GLU A 20 -14.35 -25.01 22.63
CA GLU A 20 -12.94 -25.40 22.49
C GLU A 20 -12.79 -26.87 22.10
N LYS A 21 -13.62 -27.76 22.66
CA LYS A 21 -13.60 -29.18 22.33
C LYS A 21 -14.03 -29.47 20.88
N GLN A 22 -14.98 -28.67 20.35
CA GLN A 22 -15.55 -28.86 19.02
C GLN A 22 -14.73 -28.15 17.94
N TYR A 23 -14.19 -26.95 18.22
CA TYR A 23 -13.56 -26.07 17.23
C TYR A 23 -12.07 -25.80 17.50
N GLY A 24 -11.53 -26.30 18.59
CA GLY A 24 -10.14 -26.12 18.97
C GLY A 24 -9.91 -24.93 19.91
N LYS A 25 -8.74 -24.90 20.57
CA LYS A 25 -8.31 -23.79 21.42
C LYS A 25 -8.23 -22.50 20.61
N GLY A 26 -8.71 -21.40 21.21
CA GLY A 26 -8.71 -20.09 20.55
C GLY A 26 -9.92 -19.80 19.66
N ALA A 27 -10.90 -20.73 19.58
CA ALA A 27 -12.15 -20.50 18.86
C ALA A 27 -12.96 -19.33 19.45
N VAL A 28 -12.86 -19.11 20.77
CA VAL A 28 -13.41 -17.95 21.50
C VAL A 28 -12.33 -17.40 22.41
N MET A 29 -12.08 -16.09 22.34
CA MET A 29 -11.07 -15.41 23.15
C MET A 29 -11.66 -14.14 23.76
N LYS A 30 -11.15 -13.74 24.91
CA LYS A 30 -11.49 -12.43 25.49
C LYS A 30 -10.62 -11.36 24.85
N LEU A 31 -11.23 -10.30 24.32
CA LEU A 31 -10.51 -9.21 23.63
C LEU A 31 -9.43 -8.53 24.52
N GLY A 32 -9.64 -8.50 25.82
CA GLY A 32 -8.67 -7.93 26.78
C GLY A 32 -7.61 -8.92 27.30
N ASP A 33 -7.56 -10.15 26.77
CA ASP A 33 -6.54 -11.13 27.13
C ASP A 33 -5.19 -10.72 26.50
N PRO A 34 -4.09 -10.64 27.28
CA PRO A 34 -2.76 -10.31 26.75
C PRO A 34 -2.30 -11.23 25.60
N SER A 35 -2.78 -12.48 25.57
CA SER A 35 -2.51 -13.43 24.50
C SER A 35 -3.21 -13.07 23.17
N VAL A 36 -4.19 -12.16 23.21
CA VAL A 36 -4.99 -11.69 22.06
C VAL A 36 -4.52 -10.33 21.56
N GLN A 37 -3.36 -9.84 21.99
CA GLN A 37 -2.78 -8.64 21.36
C GLN A 37 -2.64 -8.90 19.86
N MET A 38 -3.59 -8.35 19.10
CA MET A 38 -3.51 -8.33 17.64
C MET A 38 -2.37 -7.37 17.27
N ASN A 39 -1.14 -7.87 17.29
CA ASN A 39 -0.02 -7.19 16.69
C ASN A 39 -0.23 -7.27 15.19
N ILE A 40 -0.87 -6.24 14.63
CA ILE A 40 -1.13 -6.17 13.18
C ILE A 40 0.18 -5.80 12.52
N GLU A 41 0.82 -6.76 11.88
CA GLU A 41 1.97 -6.50 11.02
C GLU A 41 1.56 -5.60 9.85
N THR A 42 2.45 -4.69 9.48
CA THR A 42 2.23 -3.75 8.39
C THR A 42 3.33 -3.80 7.34
N ILE A 43 3.00 -3.42 6.13
CA ILE A 43 3.91 -3.21 5.01
C ILE A 43 3.98 -1.71 4.77
N PRO A 44 5.17 -1.08 4.88
CA PRO A 44 5.34 0.32 4.51
C PRO A 44 4.98 0.58 3.06
N THR A 45 4.57 1.80 2.79
CA THR A 45 4.10 2.19 1.46
C THR A 45 5.19 2.79 0.57
N GLY A 46 6.38 3.05 1.13
CA GLY A 46 7.44 3.81 0.47
C GLY A 46 7.23 5.33 0.56
N SER A 47 6.20 5.79 1.27
CA SER A 47 5.97 7.18 1.65
C SER A 47 5.73 7.29 3.14
N LEU A 48 6.58 8.02 3.85
CA LEU A 48 6.47 8.19 5.29
C LEU A 48 5.18 8.93 5.68
N SER A 49 4.77 9.94 4.89
CA SER A 49 3.53 10.67 5.12
C SER A 49 2.30 9.76 4.98
N LEU A 50 2.32 8.81 4.03
CA LEU A 50 1.23 7.85 3.87
C LEU A 50 1.22 6.82 5.01
N ASP A 51 2.39 6.35 5.44
CA ASP A 51 2.53 5.43 6.58
C ASP A 51 1.99 6.05 7.87
N ILE A 52 2.28 7.34 8.11
CA ILE A 52 1.73 8.13 9.22
C ILE A 52 0.20 8.29 9.08
N ALA A 53 -0.29 8.58 7.88
CA ALA A 53 -1.73 8.74 7.63
C ALA A 53 -2.50 7.43 7.85
N LEU A 54 -1.91 6.29 7.54
CA LEU A 54 -2.46 4.94 7.80
C LEU A 54 -2.51 4.61 9.29
N GLY A 55 -1.67 5.23 10.12
CA GLY A 55 -1.73 5.19 11.58
C GLY A 55 -0.98 4.03 12.24
N LEU A 56 -0.51 3.03 11.48
CA LEU A 56 0.27 1.89 11.96
C LEU A 56 1.61 1.71 11.23
N GLY A 57 2.05 2.73 10.49
CA GLY A 57 3.32 2.67 9.75
C GLY A 57 3.26 1.89 8.43
N GLY A 58 2.06 1.67 7.88
CA GLY A 58 1.90 1.00 6.59
C GLY A 58 0.53 0.36 6.39
N ILE A 59 0.37 -0.40 5.30
CA ILE A 59 -0.84 -1.18 5.04
C ILE A 59 -0.84 -2.47 5.88
N PRO A 60 -2.02 -2.90 6.41
CA PRO A 60 -2.09 -4.09 7.25
C PRO A 60 -1.93 -5.39 6.45
N LYS A 61 -1.11 -6.31 6.94
CA LYS A 61 -1.07 -7.71 6.48
C LYS A 61 -2.36 -8.44 6.88
N GLY A 62 -2.69 -9.50 6.17
CA GLY A 62 -3.90 -10.29 6.43
C GLY A 62 -5.21 -9.53 6.12
N ARG A 63 -5.17 -8.51 5.27
CA ARG A 63 -6.33 -7.66 4.94
C ARG A 63 -6.42 -7.36 3.44
N ILE A 64 -7.63 -6.98 3.03
CA ILE A 64 -7.91 -6.44 1.71
C ILE A 64 -7.79 -4.92 1.75
N ILE A 65 -7.03 -4.37 0.81
CA ILE A 65 -6.81 -2.95 0.60
C ILE A 65 -7.36 -2.57 -0.78
N GLU A 66 -8.07 -1.45 -0.90
CA GLU A 66 -8.45 -0.86 -2.18
C GLU A 66 -7.75 0.48 -2.36
N ILE A 67 -7.04 0.62 -3.49
CA ILE A 67 -6.44 1.87 -3.95
C ILE A 67 -7.16 2.28 -5.21
N TYR A 68 -7.80 3.45 -5.23
CA TYR A 68 -8.58 3.89 -6.37
C TYR A 68 -8.37 5.37 -6.68
N GLY A 69 -8.66 5.77 -7.89
CA GLY A 69 -8.52 7.14 -8.35
C GLY A 69 -8.59 7.24 -9.88
N PRO A 70 -8.50 8.46 -10.42
CA PRO A 70 -8.44 8.68 -11.85
C PRO A 70 -7.25 7.97 -12.51
N GLU A 71 -7.29 7.87 -13.80
CA GLU A 71 -6.14 7.42 -14.59
C GLU A 71 -4.92 8.33 -14.34
N SER A 72 -3.72 7.76 -14.42
CA SER A 72 -2.44 8.47 -14.20
C SER A 72 -2.32 9.23 -12.87
N SER A 73 -3.09 8.83 -11.83
CA SER A 73 -2.99 9.42 -10.49
C SER A 73 -1.85 8.87 -9.63
N GLY A 74 -1.15 7.82 -10.08
CA GLY A 74 -0.04 7.19 -9.37
C GLY A 74 -0.39 5.91 -8.59
N LYS A 75 -1.56 5.30 -8.82
CA LYS A 75 -2.00 4.08 -8.11
C LYS A 75 -0.98 2.93 -8.22
N THR A 76 -0.64 2.56 -9.45
CA THR A 76 0.36 1.49 -9.72
C THR A 76 1.73 1.85 -9.16
N THR A 77 2.16 3.10 -9.23
CA THR A 77 3.43 3.57 -8.64
C THR A 77 3.46 3.29 -7.14
N VAL A 78 2.41 3.65 -6.40
CA VAL A 78 2.33 3.44 -4.94
C VAL A 78 2.36 1.94 -4.61
N THR A 79 1.67 1.09 -5.39
CA THR A 79 1.69 -0.36 -5.15
C THR A 79 3.04 -1.00 -5.48
N LEU A 80 3.75 -0.50 -6.50
CA LEU A 80 5.11 -0.96 -6.81
C LEU A 80 6.09 -0.59 -5.67
N HIS A 81 5.95 0.58 -5.05
CA HIS A 81 6.73 0.90 -3.84
C HIS A 81 6.41 -0.05 -2.68
N MET A 82 5.15 -0.41 -2.46
CA MET A 82 4.78 -1.40 -1.43
C MET A 82 5.44 -2.76 -1.71
N ILE A 83 5.48 -3.20 -2.97
CA ILE A 83 6.18 -4.42 -3.39
C ILE A 83 7.68 -4.31 -3.08
N ALA A 84 8.31 -3.21 -3.46
CA ALA A 84 9.73 -2.97 -3.17
C ALA A 84 10.04 -3.01 -1.66
N GLU A 85 9.15 -2.44 -0.83
CA GLU A 85 9.30 -2.47 0.63
C GLU A 85 9.15 -3.89 1.22
N VAL A 86 8.27 -4.72 0.65
CA VAL A 86 8.16 -6.15 1.01
C VAL A 86 9.45 -6.88 0.67
N GLN A 87 9.94 -6.73 -0.55
CA GLN A 87 11.14 -7.42 -1.04
C GLN A 87 12.41 -7.00 -0.27
N LYS A 88 12.58 -5.72 0.06
CA LYS A 88 13.69 -5.22 0.92
C LYS A 88 13.73 -5.90 2.29
N ARG A 89 12.60 -6.38 2.79
CA ARG A 89 12.46 -7.09 4.07
C ARG A 89 12.51 -8.60 3.93
N GLY A 90 12.91 -9.10 2.74
CA GLY A 90 12.99 -10.53 2.44
C GLY A 90 11.64 -11.20 2.21
N GLY A 91 10.55 -10.42 2.05
CA GLY A 91 9.22 -10.93 1.75
C GLY A 91 9.03 -11.21 0.25
N ILE A 92 7.97 -11.95 -0.05
CA ILE A 92 7.62 -12.39 -1.40
C ILE A 92 6.40 -11.63 -1.90
N ALA A 93 6.45 -11.15 -3.15
CA ALA A 93 5.39 -10.40 -3.79
C ALA A 93 4.84 -11.06 -5.05
N GLY A 94 3.52 -10.97 -5.23
CA GLY A 94 2.83 -11.36 -6.46
C GLY A 94 2.13 -10.17 -7.11
N PHE A 95 2.10 -10.13 -8.44
CA PHE A 95 1.43 -9.11 -9.22
C PHE A 95 0.53 -9.75 -10.28
N ILE A 96 -0.75 -9.46 -10.23
CA ILE A 96 -1.73 -9.87 -11.25
C ILE A 96 -1.95 -8.69 -12.18
N ASP A 97 -1.33 -8.73 -13.35
CA ASP A 97 -1.38 -7.69 -14.38
C ASP A 97 -2.51 -7.99 -15.36
N ALA A 98 -3.74 -7.62 -14.98
CA ALA A 98 -4.91 -7.80 -15.83
C ALA A 98 -5.03 -6.72 -16.93
N GLU A 99 -4.29 -5.61 -16.83
CA GLU A 99 -4.22 -4.58 -17.88
C GLU A 99 -3.10 -4.84 -18.89
N HIS A 100 -2.20 -5.81 -18.63
CA HIS A 100 -1.01 -6.10 -19.46
C HIS A 100 -0.11 -4.87 -19.67
N ALA A 101 0.03 -4.04 -18.66
CA ALA A 101 0.63 -2.71 -18.75
C ALA A 101 1.83 -2.49 -17.81
N LEU A 102 2.28 -3.52 -17.09
CA LEU A 102 3.42 -3.40 -16.20
C LEU A 102 4.72 -3.19 -16.99
N ASP A 103 5.37 -2.04 -16.78
CA ASP A 103 6.70 -1.74 -17.29
C ASP A 103 7.78 -2.26 -16.32
N PRO A 104 8.56 -3.29 -16.69
CA PRO A 104 9.61 -3.84 -15.84
C PRO A 104 10.77 -2.85 -15.60
N VAL A 105 11.06 -1.95 -16.56
CA VAL A 105 12.10 -0.94 -16.41
C VAL A 105 11.69 0.08 -15.34
N TYR A 106 10.44 0.52 -15.40
CA TYR A 106 9.88 1.43 -14.38
C TYR A 106 9.82 0.76 -13.00
N ALA A 107 9.37 -0.50 -12.92
CA ALA A 107 9.36 -1.25 -11.66
C ALA A 107 10.76 -1.35 -11.04
N LYS A 108 11.78 -1.67 -11.85
CA LYS A 108 13.18 -1.71 -11.40
C LYS A 108 13.68 -0.36 -10.90
N ASN A 109 13.33 0.73 -11.59
CA ASN A 109 13.72 2.10 -11.19
C ASN A 109 13.11 2.52 -9.85
N ILE A 110 11.93 2.00 -9.50
CA ILE A 110 11.29 2.19 -8.19
C ILE A 110 11.97 1.39 -7.08
N GLY A 111 12.74 0.36 -7.44
CA GLY A 111 13.43 -0.52 -6.50
C GLY A 111 12.80 -1.90 -6.35
N VAL A 112 11.89 -2.27 -7.25
CA VAL A 112 11.36 -3.64 -7.31
C VAL A 112 12.44 -4.57 -7.85
N ASP A 113 12.69 -5.67 -7.13
CA ASP A 113 13.45 -6.80 -7.62
C ASP A 113 12.57 -7.59 -8.60
N ILE A 114 12.76 -7.29 -9.89
CA ILE A 114 11.96 -7.88 -10.98
C ILE A 114 12.24 -9.36 -11.19
N ASP A 115 13.43 -9.84 -10.82
CA ASP A 115 13.83 -11.23 -10.96
C ASP A 115 13.13 -12.13 -9.92
N ASN A 116 12.68 -11.53 -8.81
CA ASN A 116 11.98 -12.20 -7.72
C ASN A 116 10.52 -11.74 -7.58
N LEU A 117 9.95 -11.06 -8.58
CA LEU A 117 8.53 -10.71 -8.60
C LEU A 117 7.73 -11.77 -9.38
N TYR A 118 6.77 -12.41 -8.72
CA TYR A 118 5.85 -13.34 -9.38
C TYR A 118 4.75 -12.57 -10.10
N ILE A 119 4.74 -12.62 -11.44
CA ILE A 119 3.74 -11.96 -12.28
C ILE A 119 2.81 -12.97 -12.95
N SER A 120 1.53 -12.62 -13.05
CA SER A 120 0.53 -13.34 -13.85
C SER A 120 -0.25 -12.38 -14.71
N GLN A 121 -0.49 -12.75 -15.97
CA GLN A 121 -1.29 -12.01 -16.95
C GLN A 121 -2.48 -12.88 -17.38
N PRO A 122 -3.58 -12.88 -16.62
CA PRO A 122 -4.71 -13.75 -16.86
C PRO A 122 -5.60 -13.29 -18.01
N ASP A 123 -6.25 -14.25 -18.68
CA ASP A 123 -7.17 -13.99 -19.80
C ASP A 123 -8.59 -13.60 -19.35
N SER A 124 -8.96 -13.90 -18.08
CA SER A 124 -10.29 -13.58 -17.53
C SER A 124 -10.23 -13.19 -16.07
N GLY A 125 -11.28 -12.53 -15.59
CA GLY A 125 -11.43 -12.14 -14.18
C GLY A 125 -11.48 -13.33 -13.23
N GLU A 126 -12.12 -14.44 -13.63
CA GLU A 126 -12.16 -15.69 -12.86
C GLU A 126 -10.74 -16.24 -12.68
N GLN A 127 -9.97 -16.34 -13.77
CA GLN A 127 -8.60 -16.85 -13.73
C GLN A 127 -7.71 -15.95 -12.84
N ALA A 128 -7.81 -14.63 -12.97
CA ALA A 128 -7.07 -13.68 -12.14
C ALA A 128 -7.31 -13.90 -10.65
N LEU A 129 -8.58 -14.04 -10.27
CA LEU A 129 -8.98 -14.17 -8.85
C LEU A 129 -8.69 -15.55 -8.28
N GLU A 130 -8.73 -16.62 -9.09
CA GLU A 130 -8.33 -17.97 -8.71
C GLU A 130 -6.81 -18.08 -8.52
N ILE A 131 -6.02 -17.46 -9.40
CA ILE A 131 -4.56 -17.36 -9.25
C ILE A 131 -4.22 -16.61 -7.96
N ALA A 132 -4.84 -15.43 -7.74
CA ALA A 132 -4.65 -14.66 -6.52
C ALA A 132 -5.02 -15.47 -5.26
N GLU A 133 -6.16 -16.19 -5.27
CA GLU A 133 -6.57 -17.07 -4.17
C GLU A 133 -5.52 -18.14 -3.90
N THR A 134 -4.99 -18.79 -4.94
CA THR A 134 -3.98 -19.84 -4.83
C THR A 134 -2.67 -19.31 -4.26
N MET A 135 -2.21 -18.15 -4.75
CA MET A 135 -1.03 -17.48 -4.22
C MET A 135 -1.18 -17.17 -2.72
N VAL A 136 -2.30 -16.56 -2.33
CA VAL A 136 -2.59 -16.24 -0.92
C VAL A 136 -2.69 -17.50 -0.05
N ARG A 137 -3.34 -18.55 -0.56
CA ARG A 137 -3.53 -19.83 0.15
C ARG A 137 -2.21 -20.57 0.40
N SER A 138 -1.18 -20.35 -0.40
CA SER A 138 0.15 -20.95 -0.19
C SER A 138 0.77 -20.55 1.15
N GLY A 139 0.39 -19.40 1.72
CA GLY A 139 0.96 -18.84 2.94
C GLY A 139 2.40 -18.34 2.79
N ALA A 140 2.95 -18.36 1.57
CA ALA A 140 4.33 -17.95 1.30
C ALA A 140 4.45 -16.51 0.79
N ILE A 141 3.34 -15.89 0.37
CA ILE A 141 3.32 -14.54 -0.23
C ILE A 141 2.85 -13.51 0.78
N ASP A 142 3.60 -12.42 0.91
CA ASP A 142 3.32 -11.32 1.84
C ASP A 142 2.37 -10.28 1.26
N ILE A 143 2.47 -10.03 -0.05
CA ILE A 143 1.61 -9.09 -0.77
C ILE A 143 1.22 -9.63 -2.15
N VAL A 144 -0.05 -9.49 -2.50
CA VAL A 144 -0.56 -9.69 -3.88
C VAL A 144 -1.22 -8.40 -4.33
N VAL A 145 -0.78 -7.86 -5.47
CA VAL A 145 -1.39 -6.69 -6.12
C VAL A 145 -2.19 -7.17 -7.33
N ILE A 146 -3.41 -6.65 -7.51
CA ILE A 146 -4.27 -6.90 -8.67
C ILE A 146 -4.51 -5.58 -9.38
N ASP A 147 -3.96 -5.42 -10.58
CA ASP A 147 -4.05 -4.21 -11.41
C ASP A 147 -4.71 -4.54 -12.75
N SER A 148 -5.93 -4.14 -12.98
CA SER A 148 -6.85 -3.46 -12.08
C SER A 148 -8.21 -4.20 -12.05
N VAL A 149 -9.03 -3.90 -11.04
CA VAL A 149 -10.40 -4.44 -10.95
C VAL A 149 -11.21 -4.17 -12.21
N ALA A 150 -10.98 -3.02 -12.87
CA ALA A 150 -11.68 -2.65 -14.11
C ALA A 150 -11.41 -3.61 -15.28
N ALA A 151 -10.25 -4.27 -15.28
CA ALA A 151 -9.82 -5.20 -16.31
C ALA A 151 -10.19 -6.68 -16.01
N LEU A 152 -10.81 -6.96 -14.85
CA LEU A 152 -11.27 -8.31 -14.50
C LEU A 152 -12.56 -8.64 -15.24
N VAL A 153 -12.47 -8.87 -16.55
CA VAL A 153 -13.63 -9.20 -17.40
C VAL A 153 -14.09 -10.63 -17.10
N PRO A 154 -15.39 -10.85 -16.80
CA PRO A 154 -15.96 -12.19 -16.62
C PRO A 154 -15.80 -13.03 -17.90
N LYS A 155 -15.46 -14.32 -17.76
CA LYS A 155 -15.30 -15.23 -18.88
C LYS A 155 -16.55 -15.28 -19.78
N ALA A 156 -17.74 -15.28 -19.18
CA ALA A 156 -19.01 -15.29 -19.92
C ALA A 156 -19.20 -14.01 -20.79
N GLU A 157 -18.55 -12.90 -20.44
CA GLU A 157 -18.55 -11.68 -21.26
C GLU A 157 -17.54 -11.78 -22.40
N ILE A 158 -16.41 -12.46 -22.17
CA ILE A 158 -15.39 -12.70 -23.20
C ILE A 158 -15.89 -13.68 -24.26
N ASP A 159 -16.59 -14.73 -23.84
CA ASP A 159 -17.13 -15.78 -24.70
C ASP A 159 -18.45 -15.35 -25.42
N GLY A 160 -19.06 -14.22 -25.06
CA GLY A 160 -20.28 -13.67 -25.65
C GLY A 160 -20.03 -12.90 -26.94
N ASP A 161 -21.13 -12.62 -27.68
CA ASP A 161 -21.07 -11.83 -28.90
C ASP A 161 -20.96 -10.33 -28.60
N MET A 162 -20.33 -9.57 -29.52
CA MET A 162 -20.25 -8.12 -29.43
C MET A 162 -21.65 -7.49 -29.43
N GLY A 163 -21.98 -6.79 -28.34
CA GLY A 163 -23.27 -6.13 -28.15
C GLY A 163 -24.18 -6.85 -27.16
N ASP A 164 -23.79 -8.02 -26.67
CA ASP A 164 -24.54 -8.72 -25.61
C ASP A 164 -24.54 -7.93 -24.31
N SER A 165 -25.67 -7.98 -23.59
CA SER A 165 -25.81 -7.28 -22.32
C SER A 165 -25.41 -8.18 -21.15
N HIS A 166 -24.29 -7.88 -20.54
CA HIS A 166 -23.74 -8.64 -19.41
C HIS A 166 -23.89 -7.88 -18.06
N VAL A 167 -25.04 -7.24 -17.85
CA VAL A 167 -25.31 -6.40 -16.68
C VAL A 167 -25.09 -7.19 -15.37
N GLY A 168 -24.19 -6.69 -14.53
CA GLY A 168 -23.96 -7.19 -13.17
C GLY A 168 -23.06 -8.42 -13.04
N LEU A 169 -22.58 -9.03 -14.14
CA LEU A 169 -21.67 -10.19 -14.06
C LEU A 169 -20.39 -9.84 -13.30
N HIS A 170 -19.75 -8.73 -13.63
CA HIS A 170 -18.53 -8.26 -12.95
C HIS A 170 -18.76 -8.05 -11.44
N ALA A 171 -19.88 -7.43 -11.03
CA ALA A 171 -20.19 -7.24 -9.62
C ALA A 171 -20.49 -8.58 -8.90
N ARG A 172 -21.06 -9.56 -9.59
CA ARG A 172 -21.29 -10.92 -9.07
C ARG A 172 -19.98 -11.66 -8.88
N LEU A 173 -19.08 -11.62 -9.88
CA LEU A 173 -17.74 -12.20 -9.83
C LEU A 173 -16.96 -11.65 -8.63
N MET A 174 -16.87 -10.32 -8.49
CA MET A 174 -16.21 -9.68 -7.37
C MET A 174 -16.80 -10.06 -6.01
N SER A 175 -18.12 -10.12 -5.91
CA SER A 175 -18.81 -10.51 -4.67
C SER A 175 -18.51 -11.96 -4.26
N GLN A 176 -18.43 -12.87 -5.23
CA GLN A 176 -18.10 -14.28 -5.00
C GLN A 176 -16.62 -14.44 -4.59
N ALA A 177 -15.71 -13.83 -5.33
CA ALA A 177 -14.27 -13.90 -5.07
C ALA A 177 -13.90 -13.31 -3.70
N LEU A 178 -14.42 -12.12 -3.37
CA LEU A 178 -14.11 -11.47 -2.08
C LEU A 178 -14.58 -12.27 -0.87
N ARG A 179 -15.69 -12.99 -0.98
CA ARG A 179 -16.14 -13.92 0.09
C ARG A 179 -15.14 -15.05 0.32
N LYS A 180 -14.59 -15.64 -0.75
CA LYS A 180 -13.57 -16.68 -0.65
C LYS A 180 -12.24 -16.12 -0.15
N LEU A 181 -11.75 -15.05 -0.77
CA LEU A 181 -10.46 -14.43 -0.46
C LEU A 181 -10.38 -13.96 0.99
N THR A 182 -11.43 -13.33 1.53
CA THR A 182 -11.42 -12.82 2.92
C THR A 182 -11.10 -13.91 3.94
N ALA A 183 -11.65 -15.11 3.77
CA ALA A 183 -11.42 -16.23 4.68
C ALA A 183 -9.97 -16.77 4.60
N VAL A 184 -9.36 -16.70 3.44
CA VAL A 184 -7.99 -17.18 3.20
C VAL A 184 -6.96 -16.12 3.64
N ILE A 185 -7.18 -14.85 3.24
CA ILE A 185 -6.31 -13.71 3.52
C ILE A 185 -6.07 -13.55 5.03
N SER A 186 -7.14 -13.66 5.84
CA SER A 186 -7.02 -13.50 7.30
C SER A 186 -6.17 -14.58 7.98
N LYS A 187 -5.99 -15.74 7.31
CA LYS A 187 -5.21 -16.89 7.83
C LYS A 187 -3.78 -16.91 7.31
N SER A 188 -3.55 -16.37 6.11
CA SER A 188 -2.26 -16.40 5.43
C SER A 188 -1.34 -15.22 5.77
N ASN A 189 -1.82 -14.23 6.51
CA ASN A 189 -1.10 -12.99 6.80
C ASN A 189 -0.60 -12.23 5.54
N CYS A 190 -1.25 -12.45 4.39
CA CYS A 190 -0.95 -11.79 3.13
C CYS A 190 -1.77 -10.51 2.97
N ALA A 191 -1.17 -9.41 2.53
CA ALA A 191 -1.90 -8.21 2.12
C ALA A 191 -2.37 -8.37 0.67
N VAL A 192 -3.66 -8.15 0.39
CA VAL A 192 -4.18 -8.16 -0.99
C VAL A 192 -4.64 -6.77 -1.37
N VAL A 193 -3.97 -6.17 -2.35
CA VAL A 193 -4.19 -4.81 -2.83
C VAL A 193 -4.91 -4.85 -4.16
N PHE A 194 -6.11 -4.30 -4.20
CA PHE A 194 -6.88 -4.09 -5.43
C PHE A 194 -6.70 -2.66 -5.91
N ILE A 195 -6.16 -2.49 -7.11
CA ILE A 195 -6.17 -1.21 -7.81
C ILE A 195 -7.51 -1.08 -8.53
N ASN A 196 -8.17 0.08 -8.41
CA ASN A 196 -9.47 0.31 -9.02
C ASN A 196 -9.53 1.65 -9.74
N GLN A 197 -10.37 1.72 -10.75
CA GLN A 197 -10.61 2.92 -11.53
C GLN A 197 -11.91 3.58 -11.09
N LEU A 198 -11.99 4.89 -11.27
CA LEU A 198 -13.21 5.65 -11.11
C LEU A 198 -14.00 5.70 -12.41
N ARG A 199 -15.31 5.61 -12.26
CA ARG A 199 -16.30 5.83 -13.33
C ARG A 199 -17.31 6.85 -12.84
N GLU A 200 -17.89 7.61 -13.74
CA GLU A 200 -18.96 8.52 -13.44
C GLU A 200 -20.32 7.86 -13.70
N LYS A 201 -21.23 8.02 -12.77
CA LYS A 201 -22.62 7.60 -12.94
C LYS A 201 -23.36 8.64 -13.75
N VAL A 202 -23.89 8.24 -14.89
CA VAL A 202 -24.73 9.09 -15.73
C VAL A 202 -26.04 9.41 -14.97
N GLY A 203 -26.47 10.69 -15.02
CA GLY A 203 -27.76 11.13 -14.47
C GLY A 203 -27.76 11.47 -12.97
N VAL A 204 -26.63 11.50 -12.29
CA VAL A 204 -26.55 11.97 -10.89
C VAL A 204 -26.46 13.49 -10.87
N MET A 205 -27.60 14.15 -10.59
CA MET A 205 -27.66 15.62 -10.50
C MET A 205 -27.23 16.18 -9.13
N PHE A 206 -27.30 15.36 -8.07
CA PHE A 206 -26.94 15.75 -6.70
C PHE A 206 -26.05 14.66 -6.05
N GLY A 207 -25.05 15.10 -5.29
CA GLY A 207 -24.10 14.20 -4.61
C GLY A 207 -22.86 13.90 -5.45
N ASN A 208 -22.07 12.88 -5.04
CA ASN A 208 -20.87 12.50 -5.77
C ASN A 208 -21.21 11.47 -6.86
N PRO A 209 -21.03 11.82 -8.16
CA PRO A 209 -21.24 10.90 -9.27
C PRO A 209 -20.19 9.80 -9.38
N GLU A 210 -19.01 9.99 -8.78
CA GLU A 210 -17.91 9.04 -8.90
C GLU A 210 -18.20 7.71 -8.20
N THR A 211 -17.89 6.63 -8.87
CA THR A 211 -17.97 5.27 -8.32
C THR A 211 -16.83 4.41 -8.80
N THR A 212 -16.42 3.43 -8.01
CA THR A 212 -15.42 2.42 -8.42
C THR A 212 -16.09 1.29 -9.19
N THR A 213 -15.34 0.62 -10.09
CA THR A 213 -15.78 -0.56 -10.83
C THR A 213 -15.94 -1.79 -9.94
N GLY A 214 -16.56 -2.87 -10.45
CA GLY A 214 -16.72 -4.12 -9.70
C GLY A 214 -17.83 -4.13 -8.65
N GLY A 215 -18.74 -3.14 -8.68
CA GLY A 215 -19.90 -3.06 -7.79
C GLY A 215 -19.56 -2.56 -6.38
N ARG A 216 -20.34 -3.01 -5.37
CA ARG A 216 -20.20 -2.53 -3.98
C ARG A 216 -19.37 -3.44 -3.07
N ALA A 217 -19.11 -4.68 -3.49
CA ALA A 217 -18.51 -5.69 -2.62
C ALA A 217 -17.16 -5.26 -2.04
N LEU A 218 -16.26 -4.76 -2.89
CA LEU A 218 -14.93 -4.34 -2.46
C LEU A 218 -14.98 -3.21 -1.41
N LYS A 219 -15.94 -2.28 -1.51
CA LYS A 219 -16.16 -1.22 -0.51
C LYS A 219 -16.46 -1.76 0.89
N PHE A 220 -17.13 -2.91 0.99
CA PHE A 220 -17.42 -3.55 2.26
C PHE A 220 -16.28 -4.42 2.77
N TYR A 221 -15.66 -5.23 1.90
CA TYR A 221 -14.61 -6.17 2.27
C TYR A 221 -13.27 -5.49 2.57
N ALA A 222 -12.91 -4.43 1.85
CA ALA A 222 -11.68 -3.70 2.12
C ALA A 222 -11.62 -3.17 3.56
N SER A 223 -10.48 -3.40 4.21
CA SER A 223 -10.17 -2.85 5.55
C SER A 223 -9.64 -1.43 5.45
N VAL A 224 -8.89 -1.14 4.39
CA VAL A 224 -8.36 0.19 4.06
C VAL A 224 -8.79 0.55 2.65
N ARG A 225 -9.22 1.81 2.44
CA ARG A 225 -9.52 2.36 1.13
C ARG A 225 -8.84 3.71 0.99
N MET A 226 -8.11 3.88 -0.11
CA MET A 226 -7.30 5.04 -0.42
C MET A 226 -7.76 5.68 -1.74
N ASP A 227 -8.13 6.96 -1.70
CA ASP A 227 -8.45 7.79 -2.88
C ASP A 227 -7.19 8.54 -3.29
N VAL A 228 -6.67 8.26 -4.48
CA VAL A 228 -5.41 8.81 -5.01
C VAL A 228 -5.74 9.87 -6.06
N ARG A 229 -5.25 11.09 -5.84
CA ARG A 229 -5.50 12.25 -6.72
C ARG A 229 -4.21 12.98 -7.04
N ARG A 230 -4.00 13.29 -8.31
CA ARG A 230 -3.00 14.28 -8.72
C ARG A 230 -3.53 15.68 -8.36
N ILE A 231 -2.73 16.48 -7.64
CA ILE A 231 -3.08 17.84 -7.25
C ILE A 231 -2.43 18.84 -8.20
N GLU A 232 -1.14 18.64 -8.49
CA GLU A 232 -0.31 19.61 -9.18
C GLU A 232 0.72 18.88 -10.05
N SER A 233 1.13 19.50 -11.15
CA SER A 233 2.26 19.03 -11.97
C SER A 233 3.53 19.77 -11.55
N LEU A 234 4.57 19.00 -11.21
CA LEU A 234 5.89 19.52 -10.85
C LEU A 234 6.66 19.86 -12.12
N LYS A 235 7.19 21.08 -12.18
CA LYS A 235 7.96 21.56 -13.34
C LYS A 235 9.37 21.97 -12.94
N GLN A 236 10.33 21.66 -13.80
CA GLN A 236 11.69 22.11 -13.70
C GLN A 236 12.13 22.62 -15.08
N SER A 237 12.64 23.87 -15.15
CA SER A 237 13.05 24.49 -16.41
C SER A 237 11.98 24.49 -17.52
N GLY A 238 10.69 24.51 -17.15
CA GLY A 238 9.56 24.48 -18.09
C GLY A 238 9.04 23.08 -18.42
N GLU A 239 9.77 22.01 -18.14
CA GLU A 239 9.37 20.64 -18.37
C GLU A 239 8.66 20.04 -17.16
N VAL A 240 7.64 19.20 -17.40
CA VAL A 240 6.94 18.46 -16.33
C VAL A 240 7.77 17.24 -15.96
N ILE A 241 8.27 17.22 -14.71
CA ILE A 241 9.16 16.18 -14.20
C ILE A 241 8.48 15.21 -13.22
N GLY A 242 7.25 15.51 -12.82
CA GLY A 242 6.51 14.72 -11.86
C GLY A 242 5.18 15.33 -11.48
N ASN A 243 4.51 14.73 -10.53
CA ASN A 243 3.24 15.20 -10.01
C ASN A 243 3.24 15.22 -8.47
N ARG A 244 2.65 16.25 -7.88
CA ARG A 244 2.22 16.24 -6.48
C ARG A 244 0.96 15.42 -6.38
N THR A 245 0.98 14.38 -5.55
CA THR A 245 -0.12 13.43 -5.37
C THR A 245 -0.64 13.52 -3.95
N ARG A 246 -1.97 13.52 -3.80
CA ARG A 246 -2.65 13.41 -2.51
C ARG A 246 -3.36 12.07 -2.42
N ILE A 247 -3.19 11.41 -1.29
CA ILE A 247 -3.91 10.17 -0.95
C ILE A 247 -4.75 10.44 0.30
N ARG A 248 -6.05 10.25 0.17
CA ARG A 248 -7.00 10.33 1.27
C ARG A 248 -7.42 8.95 1.73
N ILE A 249 -7.29 8.69 3.02
CA ILE A 249 -7.74 7.44 3.64
C ILE A 249 -9.24 7.54 3.92
N VAL A 250 -10.07 7.07 2.99
CA VAL A 250 -11.54 7.19 3.09
C VAL A 250 -12.18 6.11 3.96
N LYS A 251 -11.47 5.03 4.22
CA LYS A 251 -11.86 3.96 5.13
C LYS A 251 -10.63 3.33 5.75
N ASN A 252 -10.67 3.13 7.05
CA ASN A 252 -9.66 2.40 7.79
C ASN A 252 -10.33 1.69 8.98
N LYS A 253 -10.16 0.36 9.07
CA LYS A 253 -10.73 -0.45 10.16
C LYS A 253 -9.75 -0.67 11.31
N ILE A 254 -8.49 -0.22 11.16
CA ILE A 254 -7.41 -0.48 12.12
C ILE A 254 -6.88 0.79 12.80
N ALA A 255 -7.18 1.96 12.24
CA ALA A 255 -6.83 3.27 12.78
C ALA A 255 -7.89 4.31 12.36
N PRO A 256 -7.91 5.52 12.97
CA PRO A 256 -8.85 6.57 12.58
C PRO A 256 -8.72 6.93 11.10
N PRO A 257 -9.83 6.89 10.33
CA PRO A 257 -9.84 7.24 8.90
C PRO A 257 -9.80 8.77 8.67
N PHE A 258 -9.89 9.16 7.39
CA PHE A 258 -9.99 10.54 6.89
C PHE A 258 -8.73 11.39 7.04
N LYS A 259 -7.59 10.75 7.30
CA LYS A 259 -6.28 11.39 7.18
C LYS A 259 -5.86 11.47 5.72
N GLU A 260 -4.99 12.43 5.43
CA GLU A 260 -4.44 12.67 4.09
C GLU A 260 -2.92 12.68 4.14
N ALA A 261 -2.30 12.21 3.05
CA ALA A 261 -0.88 12.30 2.79
C ALA A 261 -0.66 12.98 1.43
N GLU A 262 0.34 13.85 1.35
CA GLU A 262 0.73 14.52 0.12
C GLU A 262 2.22 14.36 -0.09
N PHE A 263 2.61 13.87 -1.26
CA PHE A 263 3.99 13.66 -1.64
C PHE A 263 4.17 13.78 -3.16
N ASP A 264 5.43 13.88 -3.58
CA ASP A 264 5.78 14.00 -4.98
C ASP A 264 6.06 12.62 -5.58
N ILE A 265 5.48 12.36 -6.77
CA ILE A 265 5.83 11.23 -7.63
C ILE A 265 6.62 11.78 -8.82
N MET A 266 7.89 11.39 -8.92
CA MET A 266 8.80 11.80 -10.01
C MET A 266 8.71 10.81 -11.15
N PHE A 267 8.60 11.30 -12.38
CA PHE A 267 8.55 10.43 -13.57
C PHE A 267 9.84 9.59 -13.69
N GLY A 268 9.66 8.31 -13.94
CA GLY A 268 10.74 7.34 -14.05
C GLY A 268 11.44 6.96 -12.74
N LYS A 269 11.14 7.63 -11.61
CA LYS A 269 11.81 7.42 -10.31
C LYS A 269 10.88 7.08 -9.15
N GLY A 270 9.56 7.27 -9.32
CA GLY A 270 8.57 7.00 -8.28
C GLY A 270 8.49 8.07 -7.19
N ILE A 271 8.16 7.66 -5.97
CA ILE A 271 7.96 8.55 -4.81
C ILE A 271 9.27 9.21 -4.40
N SER A 272 9.24 10.54 -4.24
CA SER A 272 10.38 11.32 -3.72
C SER A 272 10.46 11.21 -2.20
N TYR A 273 11.07 10.13 -1.70
CA TYR A 273 11.16 9.85 -0.26
C TYR A 273 11.84 10.99 0.53
N ALA A 274 12.99 11.49 0.05
CA ALA A 274 13.70 12.60 0.69
C ALA A 274 12.85 13.88 0.73
N GLY A 275 12.01 14.13 -0.30
CA GLY A 275 11.08 15.24 -0.33
C GLY A 275 9.95 15.06 0.68
N ASP A 276 9.42 13.85 0.83
CA ASP A 276 8.37 13.49 1.78
C ASP A 276 8.85 13.66 3.23
N VAL A 277 10.04 13.11 3.55
CA VAL A 277 10.66 13.27 4.88
C VAL A 277 10.96 14.74 5.20
N LEU A 278 11.49 15.50 4.22
CA LEU A 278 11.76 16.94 4.39
C LEU A 278 10.48 17.74 4.71
N ASP A 279 9.41 17.49 3.98
CA ASP A 279 8.12 18.18 4.19
C ASP A 279 7.54 17.87 5.58
N LEU A 280 7.60 16.61 6.01
CA LEU A 280 7.17 16.19 7.34
C LEU A 280 8.04 16.80 8.45
N ALA A 281 9.36 16.74 8.29
CA ALA A 281 10.31 17.28 9.26
C ALA A 281 10.16 18.80 9.42
N ALA A 282 9.89 19.52 8.33
CA ALA A 282 9.60 20.95 8.37
C ALA A 282 8.25 21.27 9.04
N LYS A 283 7.26 20.39 8.90
CA LYS A 283 5.93 20.53 9.51
C LYS A 283 5.96 20.40 11.04
N VAL A 284 6.90 19.62 11.57
CA VAL A 284 7.05 19.35 13.02
C VAL A 284 8.30 20.01 13.62
N ASP A 285 8.87 21.00 12.92
CA ASP A 285 10.03 21.80 13.35
C ASP A 285 11.31 21.00 13.68
N ILE A 286 11.42 19.76 13.21
CA ILE A 286 12.68 18.97 13.24
C ILE A 286 13.68 19.60 12.28
N VAL A 287 13.23 20.02 11.08
CA VAL A 287 13.95 20.87 10.15
C VAL A 287 13.36 22.27 10.24
N ASN A 288 14.15 23.23 10.69
CA ASN A 288 13.68 24.60 10.85
C ASN A 288 13.66 25.34 9.52
N LYS A 289 12.50 25.89 9.14
CA LYS A 289 12.35 26.74 7.97
C LYS A 289 12.34 28.23 8.36
N SER A 290 13.37 28.96 7.95
CA SER A 290 13.47 30.41 8.17
C SER A 290 13.50 31.12 6.82
N GLY A 291 12.39 31.73 6.44
CA GLY A 291 12.18 32.29 5.11
C GLY A 291 12.35 31.21 4.03
N ALA A 292 13.30 31.39 3.12
CA ALA A 292 13.62 30.42 2.07
C ALA A 292 14.65 29.33 2.53
N TRP A 293 15.21 29.45 3.72
CA TRP A 293 16.26 28.56 4.18
C TRP A 293 15.73 27.43 5.05
N TYR A 294 16.23 26.23 4.77
CA TYR A 294 16.04 25.02 5.58
C TYR A 294 17.31 24.80 6.42
N ASN A 295 17.15 24.57 7.73
CA ASN A 295 18.25 24.39 8.69
C ASN A 295 18.02 23.13 9.50
N TYR A 296 19.08 22.37 9.71
CA TYR A 296 19.08 21.17 10.54
C TYR A 296 20.37 21.09 11.37
N GLY A 297 20.26 20.83 12.69
CA GLY A 297 21.42 20.73 13.58
C GLY A 297 22.27 22.00 13.62
N GLY A 298 21.66 23.20 13.42
CA GLY A 298 22.37 24.47 13.36
C GLY A 298 23.00 24.80 12.00
N ASN A 299 22.95 23.87 11.05
CA ASN A 299 23.53 24.04 9.71
C ASN A 299 22.45 24.33 8.66
N LYS A 300 22.79 25.17 7.67
CA LYS A 300 21.94 25.39 6.49
C LYS A 300 22.05 24.20 5.56
N ILE A 301 20.91 23.53 5.28
CA ILE A 301 20.89 22.37 4.38
C ILE A 301 20.39 22.73 2.97
N GLY A 302 19.84 23.93 2.77
CA GLY A 302 19.47 24.40 1.44
C GLY A 302 18.63 25.66 1.45
N GLN A 303 18.77 26.46 0.39
CA GLN A 303 17.86 27.56 0.08
C GLN A 303 16.81 27.07 -0.89
N GLY A 304 15.53 27.03 -0.45
CA GLY A 304 14.43 26.42 -1.18
C GLY A 304 14.34 24.90 -0.97
N ARG A 305 13.12 24.37 -1.21
CA ARG A 305 12.80 22.95 -0.98
C ARG A 305 13.64 22.00 -1.82
N GLU A 306 13.86 22.33 -3.10
CA GLU A 306 14.62 21.45 -4.01
C GLU A 306 16.09 21.34 -3.61
N ASN A 307 16.74 22.44 -3.21
CA ASN A 307 18.12 22.39 -2.75
C ASN A 307 18.26 21.61 -1.42
N ALA A 308 17.32 21.77 -0.49
CA ALA A 308 17.31 21.00 0.75
C ALA A 308 17.09 19.51 0.50
N LYS A 309 16.17 19.15 -0.41
CA LYS A 309 15.96 17.77 -0.85
C LYS A 309 17.23 17.17 -1.47
N ASN A 310 17.90 17.90 -2.38
CA ASN A 310 19.12 17.45 -3.01
C ASN A 310 20.27 17.28 -1.99
N TYR A 311 20.33 18.15 -0.98
CA TYR A 311 21.26 18.00 0.13
C TYR A 311 21.03 16.67 0.87
N LEU A 312 19.76 16.35 1.21
CA LEU A 312 19.41 15.09 1.89
C LEU A 312 19.72 13.85 1.03
N LEU A 313 19.56 13.94 -0.29
CA LEU A 313 19.95 12.87 -1.20
C LEU A 313 21.47 12.66 -1.26
N ALA A 314 22.25 13.73 -1.12
CA ALA A 314 23.70 13.67 -1.06
C ALA A 314 24.26 13.29 0.33
N HIS A 315 23.42 13.35 1.38
CA HIS A 315 23.77 13.04 2.77
C HIS A 315 22.76 12.04 3.37
N PRO A 316 22.85 10.76 2.98
CA PRO A 316 21.89 9.72 3.42
C PRO A 316 21.86 9.53 4.94
N GLU A 317 22.97 9.77 5.62
CA GLU A 317 23.09 9.73 7.09
C GLU A 317 22.22 10.78 7.76
N VAL A 318 22.17 12.00 7.20
CA VAL A 318 21.32 13.10 7.69
C VAL A 318 19.86 12.79 7.40
N LEU A 319 19.54 12.24 6.21
CA LEU A 319 18.19 11.82 5.85
C LEU A 319 17.70 10.75 6.82
N SER A 320 18.51 9.73 7.13
CA SER A 320 18.14 8.65 8.06
C SER A 320 17.93 9.17 9.49
N GLU A 321 18.75 10.13 9.94
CA GLU A 321 18.58 10.74 11.26
C GLU A 321 17.27 11.54 11.36
N ILE A 322 16.95 12.34 10.33
CA ILE A 322 15.71 13.12 10.27
C ILE A 322 14.51 12.18 10.20
N ASP A 323 14.56 11.13 9.36
CA ASP A 323 13.49 10.13 9.23
C ASP A 323 13.20 9.47 10.59
N ARG A 324 14.23 9.04 11.31
CA ARG A 324 14.07 8.46 12.65
C ARG A 324 13.36 9.43 13.61
N LYS A 325 13.80 10.69 13.65
CA LYS A 325 13.16 11.71 14.51
C LYS A 325 11.71 11.98 14.14
N VAL A 326 11.40 11.98 12.84
CA VAL A 326 10.01 12.12 12.36
C VAL A 326 9.17 10.92 12.80
N ARG A 327 9.70 9.69 12.66
CA ARG A 327 9.01 8.46 13.10
C ARG A 327 8.75 8.48 14.61
N GLU A 328 9.74 8.82 15.41
CA GLU A 328 9.62 8.98 16.87
C GLU A 328 8.54 10.01 17.24
N HIS A 329 8.53 11.17 16.56
CA HIS A 329 7.52 12.20 16.79
C HIS A 329 6.09 11.71 16.55
N TYR A 330 5.88 10.86 15.53
CA TYR A 330 4.57 10.30 15.20
C TYR A 330 4.28 8.95 15.87
N GLY A 331 5.17 8.45 16.74
CA GLY A 331 5.00 7.18 17.46
C GLY A 331 5.10 5.94 16.56
N LEU A 332 5.81 6.06 15.43
CA LEU A 332 6.15 4.93 14.56
C LEU A 332 7.46 4.29 15.03
N ASP A 333 7.67 3.04 14.57
CA ASP A 333 8.92 2.32 14.83
C ASP A 333 10.13 3.06 14.23
N PRO A 334 11.09 3.52 15.07
CA PRO A 334 12.28 4.21 14.59
C PRO A 334 13.23 3.30 13.79
N ASP A 335 13.22 1.99 14.07
CA ASP A 335 14.06 1.01 13.38
C ASP A 335 13.58 0.71 11.96
N GLY A 336 12.36 1.11 11.64
CA GLY A 336 11.84 1.13 10.28
C GLY A 336 12.32 2.30 9.42
N ALA A 337 13.29 3.10 9.88
CA ALA A 337 13.83 4.25 9.15
C ALA A 337 14.54 3.85 7.84
N PHE A 338 14.60 4.78 6.91
CA PHE A 338 15.29 4.60 5.64
C PHE A 338 16.76 4.24 5.85
N THR A 339 17.19 3.10 5.28
CA THR A 339 18.60 2.76 5.14
C THR A 339 18.99 3.00 3.70
N ALA A 340 20.05 3.82 3.49
CA ALA A 340 20.58 4.03 2.15
C ALA A 340 21.05 2.69 1.58
N PRO A 341 20.77 2.39 0.29
CA PRO A 341 21.39 1.26 -0.37
C PRO A 341 22.93 1.45 -0.30
N GLU A 342 23.64 0.40 0.06
CA GLU A 342 25.11 0.41 -0.04
C GLU A 342 25.50 0.81 -1.47
N ALA A 343 26.35 1.82 -1.58
CA ALA A 343 26.88 2.21 -2.88
C ALA A 343 27.54 0.97 -3.51
N PRO A 344 27.26 0.65 -4.79
CA PRO A 344 27.95 -0.46 -5.43
C PRO A 344 29.44 -0.22 -5.28
N ALA A 345 30.17 -1.21 -4.75
CA ALA A 345 31.59 -1.16 -4.58
C ALA A 345 32.19 -0.73 -5.93
N ALA A 346 32.92 0.38 -5.92
CA ALA A 346 33.60 0.85 -7.11
C ALA A 346 34.51 -0.29 -7.59
N GLU A 347 34.17 -0.88 -8.74
CA GLU A 347 35.09 -1.78 -9.42
C GLU A 347 36.37 -1.02 -9.63
N ALA A 348 37.41 -1.46 -8.91
CA ALA A 348 38.75 -0.97 -9.11
C ALA A 348 39.12 -1.30 -10.55
N VAL A 349 39.11 -0.29 -11.41
CA VAL A 349 39.72 -0.37 -12.74
C VAL A 349 41.20 -0.61 -12.51
N ALA A 350 41.62 -1.88 -12.58
CA ALA A 350 43.00 -2.26 -12.66
C ALA A 350 43.54 -1.67 -13.98
N GLY A 351 44.24 -0.57 -13.88
CA GLY A 351 45.01 -0.04 -14.98
C GLY A 351 46.07 -1.05 -15.33
N GLU A 352 45.93 -1.70 -16.47
CA GLU A 352 47.09 -2.33 -17.15
C GLU A 352 48.04 -1.21 -17.51
N ALA A 353 49.19 -1.22 -16.82
CA ALA A 353 50.35 -0.48 -17.26
C ALA A 353 50.97 -1.29 -18.41
N ASP A 354 50.83 -0.80 -19.64
CA ASP A 354 51.65 -1.23 -20.74
C ASP A 354 53.07 -0.67 -20.50
N ASP A 355 53.98 -1.58 -20.20
CA ASP A 355 55.41 -1.37 -20.34
C ASP A 355 55.82 -1.58 -21.81
N GLU A 356 56.29 -0.52 -22.46
CA GLU A 356 57.32 -0.52 -23.45
C GLU A 356 58.23 0.69 -23.29
#